data_2a5a46e2027667ca7b0cbd348ebd4cbd
#
_entry.id   2a5a46e2027667ca7b0cbd348ebd4cbd
#
_cell.length_a   1.000
_cell.length_b   1.000
_cell.length_c   1.000
_cell.angle_alpha   90.00
_cell.angle_beta   90.00
_cell.angle_gamma   90.00
#
_symmetry.space_group_name_H-M   'P 1'
#
loop_
_entity.id
_entity.type
_entity.pdbx_description
1 polymer ?
#
loop_
_entity_poly.entity_id
_entity_poly.type
_entity_poly.pdbx_seq_one_letter_code
_entity_poly.pdbx_strand_id
1 'polypeptide(L)'
;SLPVYRNVSEVVVSGPDSPAVSSVDELAGQVVFVRKSSSYHESLTALNQRFANENKAPVILKEAPEALEDEDLIEMLNAGMIPLIVVDKHKADFWKKVFPTIRVHDDIVLRSGGDIAWAMRKGSPQLQAAADDFIARHGQGTTIGNMILAGFLKNDKYVKAAVSAAERKKFSALVQYFQRYGDQYD
;
A
#
# COMPACT_ATOMS: atom_id res chain seq x y z
N SER A 1 -12.43 16.85 3.15
CA SER A 1 -11.69 17.62 4.16
C SER A 1 -10.42 18.23 3.57
N LEU A 2 -9.75 19.08 4.34
CA LEU A 2 -8.35 19.40 4.11
C LEU A 2 -7.50 18.11 4.09
N PRO A 3 -6.34 18.11 3.43
CA PRO A 3 -5.43 16.97 3.46
C PRO A 3 -4.88 16.70 4.87
N VAL A 4 -4.93 15.44 5.31
CA VAL A 4 -4.30 14.98 6.57
C VAL A 4 -2.83 14.60 6.35
N TYR A 5 -2.48 14.18 5.12
CA TYR A 5 -1.14 13.84 4.71
C TYR A 5 -0.89 14.34 3.27
N ARG A 6 0.26 14.99 3.04
CA ARG A 6 0.57 15.67 1.78
C ARG A 6 1.83 15.12 1.13
N ASN A 7 1.97 15.41 -0.17
CA ASN A 7 3.14 15.02 -0.96
C ASN A 7 3.36 13.51 -1.00
N VAL A 8 2.28 12.76 -1.13
CA VAL A 8 2.34 11.30 -1.28
C VAL A 8 2.82 10.96 -2.68
N SER A 9 3.74 10.00 -2.75
CA SER A 9 4.22 9.43 -4.01
C SER A 9 3.87 7.97 -4.08
N GLU A 10 3.45 7.51 -5.26
CA GLU A 10 3.20 6.10 -5.58
C GLU A 10 4.49 5.50 -6.15
N VAL A 11 5.02 4.48 -5.48
CA VAL A 11 6.29 3.83 -5.85
C VAL A 11 6.11 2.35 -6.11
N VAL A 12 7.00 1.80 -6.92
CA VAL A 12 7.07 0.35 -7.17
C VAL A 12 7.75 -0.35 -6.01
N VAL A 13 7.21 -1.49 -5.61
CA VAL A 13 7.82 -2.40 -4.63
C VAL A 13 7.93 -3.79 -5.24
N SER A 14 9.08 -4.43 -5.07
CA SER A 14 9.36 -5.78 -5.55
C SER A 14 9.66 -6.75 -4.41
N GLY A 15 9.32 -8.01 -4.64
CA GLY A 15 9.66 -9.12 -3.73
C GLY A 15 11.07 -9.66 -3.94
N PRO A 16 11.48 -10.68 -3.16
CA PRO A 16 12.82 -11.25 -3.24
C PRO A 16 13.13 -11.88 -4.59
N ASP A 17 12.16 -12.54 -5.21
CA ASP A 17 12.31 -13.28 -6.48
C ASP A 17 11.74 -12.52 -7.68
N SER A 18 11.51 -11.22 -7.54
CA SER A 18 10.92 -10.38 -8.57
C SER A 18 11.93 -10.02 -9.66
N PRO A 19 11.46 -9.74 -10.89
CA PRO A 19 12.30 -9.19 -11.94
C PRO A 19 13.03 -7.93 -11.46
N ALA A 20 14.26 -7.74 -11.92
CA ALA A 20 14.97 -6.49 -11.68
C ALA A 20 14.32 -5.38 -12.50
N VAL A 21 13.96 -4.28 -11.84
CA VAL A 21 13.46 -3.06 -12.48
C VAL A 21 14.23 -1.87 -11.93
N SER A 22 14.66 -0.98 -12.82
CA SER A 22 15.47 0.20 -12.49
C SER A 22 14.86 1.50 -13.02
N SER A 23 13.79 1.39 -13.81
CA SER A 23 13.07 2.55 -14.35
C SER A 23 11.60 2.25 -14.57
N VAL A 24 10.79 3.30 -14.72
CA VAL A 24 9.37 3.17 -15.07
C VAL A 24 9.19 2.43 -16.40
N ASP A 25 10.09 2.62 -17.34
CA ASP A 25 10.01 2.00 -18.67
C ASP A 25 10.25 0.50 -18.65
N GLU A 26 11.01 -0.01 -17.70
CA GLU A 26 11.23 -1.45 -17.49
C GLU A 26 10.02 -2.18 -16.89
N LEU A 27 8.96 -1.45 -16.52
CA LEU A 27 7.68 -2.05 -16.20
C LEU A 27 6.94 -2.57 -17.43
N ALA A 28 7.36 -2.22 -18.63
CA ALA A 28 6.78 -2.72 -19.88
C ALA A 28 6.83 -4.25 -19.93
N GLY A 29 5.64 -4.89 -20.06
CA GLY A 29 5.49 -6.34 -20.06
C GLY A 29 5.58 -7.01 -18.70
N GLN A 30 5.87 -6.27 -17.62
CA GLN A 30 5.89 -6.82 -16.26
C GLN A 30 4.50 -7.01 -15.69
N VAL A 31 4.36 -7.98 -14.79
CA VAL A 31 3.13 -8.25 -14.06
C VAL A 31 3.10 -7.43 -12.77
N VAL A 32 2.09 -6.60 -12.60
CA VAL A 32 1.87 -5.80 -11.39
C VAL A 32 0.51 -6.15 -10.80
N PHE A 33 0.48 -6.52 -9.52
CA PHE A 33 -0.74 -6.77 -8.78
C PHE A 33 -1.29 -5.47 -8.20
N VAL A 34 -2.60 -5.23 -8.37
CA VAL A 34 -3.22 -3.97 -7.99
C VAL A 34 -4.72 -4.16 -7.75
N ARG A 35 -5.30 -3.48 -6.75
CA ARG A 35 -6.75 -3.42 -6.59
C ARG A 35 -7.34 -2.45 -7.60
N LYS A 36 -8.43 -2.82 -8.23
CA LYS A 36 -9.08 -2.03 -9.28
C LYS A 36 -9.59 -0.68 -8.78
N SER A 37 -10.05 -0.61 -7.53
CA SER A 37 -10.56 0.62 -6.91
C SER A 37 -9.46 1.59 -6.45
N SER A 38 -8.18 1.21 -6.52
CA SER A 38 -7.08 2.02 -6.01
C SER A 38 -6.63 3.10 -7.00
N SER A 39 -6.05 4.19 -6.48
CA SER A 39 -5.37 5.21 -7.29
C SER A 39 -4.19 4.64 -8.07
N TYR A 40 -3.56 3.59 -7.56
CA TYR A 40 -2.46 2.89 -8.23
C TYR A 40 -2.90 2.26 -9.56
N HIS A 41 -4.12 1.73 -9.62
CA HIS A 41 -4.70 1.21 -10.86
C HIS A 41 -4.89 2.33 -11.90
N GLU A 42 -5.33 3.50 -11.48
CA GLU A 42 -5.44 4.68 -12.36
C GLU A 42 -4.07 5.10 -12.90
N SER A 43 -3.04 5.16 -12.03
CA SER A 43 -1.68 5.52 -12.40
C SER A 43 -1.07 4.51 -13.38
N LEU A 44 -1.26 3.21 -13.16
CA LEU A 44 -0.81 2.15 -14.06
C LEU A 44 -1.57 2.15 -15.40
N THR A 45 -2.86 2.48 -15.38
CA THR A 45 -3.65 2.64 -16.61
C THR A 45 -3.14 3.83 -17.44
N ALA A 46 -2.85 4.95 -16.80
CA ALA A 46 -2.25 6.12 -17.47
C ALA A 46 -0.86 5.78 -18.04
N LEU A 47 -0.05 5.01 -17.31
CA LEU A 47 1.24 4.51 -17.80
C LEU A 47 1.06 3.63 -19.05
N ASN A 48 0.07 2.73 -19.06
CA ASN A 48 -0.22 1.88 -20.21
C ASN A 48 -0.66 2.69 -21.44
N GLN A 49 -1.39 3.78 -21.26
CA GLN A 49 -1.70 4.70 -22.36
C GLN A 49 -0.44 5.36 -22.93
N ARG A 50 0.51 5.78 -22.07
CA ARG A 50 1.79 6.30 -22.49
C ARG A 50 2.58 5.24 -23.26
N PHE A 51 2.67 4.02 -22.75
CA PHE A 51 3.37 2.91 -23.41
C PHE A 51 2.78 2.57 -24.77
N ALA A 52 1.46 2.60 -24.91
CA ALA A 52 0.80 2.42 -26.23
C ALA A 52 1.24 3.49 -27.24
N ASN A 53 1.32 4.76 -26.85
CA ASN A 53 1.80 5.85 -27.70
C ASN A 53 3.27 5.72 -28.06
N GLU A 54 4.07 5.07 -27.21
CA GLU A 54 5.50 4.84 -27.40
C GLU A 54 5.80 3.48 -28.09
N ASN A 55 4.77 2.72 -28.48
CA ASN A 55 4.88 1.35 -29.03
C ASN A 55 5.61 0.37 -28.09
N LYS A 56 5.47 0.57 -26.77
CA LYS A 56 5.97 -0.34 -25.74
C LYS A 56 4.89 -1.34 -25.32
N ALA A 57 5.32 -2.51 -24.82
CA ALA A 57 4.40 -3.47 -24.24
C ALA A 57 3.70 -2.88 -23.00
N PRO A 58 2.39 -3.13 -22.79
CA PRO A 58 1.71 -2.66 -21.60
C PRO A 58 2.20 -3.39 -20.34
N VAL A 59 2.11 -2.74 -19.18
CA VAL A 59 2.16 -3.41 -17.89
C VAL A 59 0.97 -4.36 -17.79
N ILE A 60 1.22 -5.59 -17.40
CA ILE A 60 0.17 -6.62 -17.22
C ILE A 60 -0.45 -6.43 -15.83
N LEU A 61 -1.63 -5.83 -15.78
CA LEU A 61 -2.35 -5.59 -14.53
C LEU A 61 -3.05 -6.89 -14.08
N LYS A 62 -2.69 -7.37 -12.90
CA LYS A 62 -3.38 -8.46 -12.21
C LYS A 62 -4.24 -7.88 -11.10
N GLU A 63 -5.57 -7.94 -11.31
CA GLU A 63 -6.51 -7.44 -10.31
C GLU A 63 -6.45 -8.33 -9.06
N ALA A 64 -6.12 -7.72 -7.93
CA ALA A 64 -6.22 -8.33 -6.61
C ALA A 64 -7.66 -8.21 -6.09
N PRO A 65 -8.13 -9.17 -5.27
CA PRO A 65 -9.43 -9.06 -4.62
C PRO A 65 -9.54 -7.74 -3.83
N GLU A 66 -10.68 -7.08 -3.94
CA GLU A 66 -10.93 -5.78 -3.26
C GLU A 66 -10.94 -5.88 -1.73
N ALA A 67 -11.11 -7.08 -1.18
CA ALA A 67 -11.04 -7.35 0.26
C ALA A 67 -9.60 -7.34 0.82
N LEU A 68 -8.58 -7.42 -0.06
CA LEU A 68 -7.18 -7.31 0.36
C LEU A 68 -6.80 -5.84 0.49
N GLU A 69 -6.07 -5.51 1.54
CA GLU A 69 -5.48 -4.19 1.73
C GLU A 69 -4.03 -4.14 1.19
N ASP A 70 -3.42 -2.96 1.20
CA ASP A 70 -2.05 -2.78 0.71
C ASP A 70 -1.05 -3.62 1.52
N GLU A 71 -1.31 -3.77 2.84
CA GLU A 71 -0.52 -4.60 3.75
C GLU A 71 -0.52 -6.07 3.36
N ASP A 72 -1.68 -6.60 2.96
CA ASP A 72 -1.82 -7.99 2.53
C ASP A 72 -1.01 -8.23 1.24
N LEU A 73 -1.09 -7.30 0.29
CA LEU A 73 -0.30 -7.37 -0.94
C LEU A 73 1.20 -7.28 -0.66
N ILE A 74 1.63 -6.45 0.29
CA ILE A 74 3.03 -6.37 0.71
C ILE A 74 3.50 -7.67 1.37
N GLU A 75 2.64 -8.32 2.18
CA GLU A 75 2.96 -9.61 2.78
C GLU A 75 3.07 -10.72 1.71
N MET A 76 2.15 -10.76 0.73
CA MET A 76 2.22 -11.67 -0.42
C MET A 76 3.48 -11.45 -1.25
N LEU A 77 3.88 -10.19 -1.44
CA LEU A 77 5.11 -9.81 -2.12
C LEU A 77 6.34 -10.33 -1.36
N ASN A 78 6.37 -10.13 -0.04
CA ASN A 78 7.45 -10.63 0.82
C ASN A 78 7.54 -12.17 0.82
N ALA A 79 6.41 -12.85 0.65
CA ALA A 79 6.34 -14.31 0.56
C ALA A 79 6.73 -14.84 -0.84
N GLY A 80 7.02 -13.97 -1.82
CA GLY A 80 7.33 -14.36 -3.20
C GLY A 80 6.11 -14.84 -4.01
N MET A 81 4.90 -14.62 -3.51
CA MET A 81 3.66 -15.05 -4.18
C MET A 81 3.29 -14.15 -5.37
N ILE A 82 3.68 -12.88 -5.31
CA ILE A 82 3.44 -11.88 -6.35
C ILE A 82 4.75 -11.11 -6.63
N PRO A 83 5.00 -10.68 -7.88
CA PRO A 83 6.30 -10.10 -8.23
C PRO A 83 6.42 -8.61 -7.91
N LEU A 84 5.42 -7.81 -8.28
CA LEU A 84 5.46 -6.35 -8.21
C LEU A 84 4.11 -5.81 -7.74
N ILE A 85 4.17 -4.74 -6.96
CA ILE A 85 3.02 -3.92 -6.58
C ILE A 85 3.39 -2.43 -6.69
N VAL A 86 2.37 -1.58 -6.64
CA VAL A 86 2.53 -0.13 -6.48
C VAL A 86 1.78 0.26 -5.21
N VAL A 87 2.44 1.02 -4.35
CA VAL A 87 1.84 1.56 -3.12
C VAL A 87 2.41 2.94 -2.80
N ASP A 88 1.75 3.63 -1.89
CA ASP A 88 2.26 4.88 -1.35
C ASP A 88 3.61 4.69 -0.66
N LYS A 89 4.57 5.57 -0.98
CA LYS A 89 5.94 5.50 -0.45
C LYS A 89 6.00 5.39 1.07
N HIS A 90 5.18 6.14 1.80
CA HIS A 90 5.20 6.09 3.27
C HIS A 90 4.76 4.73 3.82
N LYS A 91 3.85 4.01 3.13
CA LYS A 91 3.48 2.63 3.46
C LYS A 91 4.62 1.67 3.13
N ALA A 92 5.21 1.80 1.92
CA ALA A 92 6.37 1.01 1.51
C ALA A 92 7.54 1.14 2.51
N ASP A 93 7.88 2.35 2.90
CA ASP A 93 8.95 2.64 3.86
C ASP A 93 8.68 2.07 5.26
N PHE A 94 7.41 2.07 5.69
CA PHE A 94 7.02 1.45 6.96
C PHE A 94 7.19 -0.06 6.89
N TRP A 95 6.60 -0.71 5.88
CA TRP A 95 6.61 -2.17 5.76
C TRP A 95 7.98 -2.73 5.42
N LYS A 96 8.87 -1.97 4.78
CA LYS A 96 10.27 -2.33 4.58
C LYS A 96 11.01 -2.61 5.90
N LYS A 97 10.61 -1.96 6.99
CA LYS A 97 11.17 -2.21 8.34
C LYS A 97 10.70 -3.54 8.92
N VAL A 98 9.50 -3.98 8.51
CA VAL A 98 8.89 -5.24 8.94
C VAL A 98 9.34 -6.40 8.06
N PHE A 99 9.38 -6.19 6.75
CA PHE A 99 9.75 -7.15 5.72
C PHE A 99 11.03 -6.72 5.01
N PRO A 100 12.22 -7.03 5.57
CA PRO A 100 13.50 -6.56 5.02
C PRO A 100 13.85 -7.13 3.64
N THR A 101 13.16 -8.19 3.19
CA THR A 101 13.38 -8.82 1.88
C THR A 101 12.73 -8.08 0.72
N ILE A 102 11.67 -7.29 0.95
CA ILE A 102 11.08 -6.47 -0.10
C ILE A 102 12.03 -5.34 -0.49
N ARG A 103 11.94 -4.88 -1.72
CA ARG A 103 12.73 -3.76 -2.25
C ARG A 103 11.82 -2.63 -2.68
N VAL A 104 11.98 -1.47 -2.06
CA VAL A 104 11.30 -0.22 -2.43
C VAL A 104 12.14 0.48 -3.49
N HIS A 105 11.54 0.82 -4.62
CA HIS A 105 12.20 1.50 -5.72
C HIS A 105 11.87 3.00 -5.67
N ASP A 106 12.67 3.75 -4.92
CA ASP A 106 12.46 5.19 -4.71
C ASP A 106 12.50 6.03 -6.00
N ASP A 107 13.24 5.55 -6.99
CA ASP A 107 13.40 6.21 -8.29
C ASP A 107 12.32 5.82 -9.31
N ILE A 108 11.48 4.82 -9.00
CA ILE A 108 10.40 4.37 -9.89
C ILE A 108 9.07 4.89 -9.33
N VAL A 109 8.79 6.15 -9.64
CA VAL A 109 7.61 6.88 -9.18
C VAL A 109 6.59 6.98 -10.29
N LEU A 110 5.37 6.47 -10.07
CA LEU A 110 4.28 6.56 -11.03
C LEU A 110 3.50 7.86 -10.89
N ARG A 111 3.34 8.33 -9.66
CA ARG A 111 2.64 9.57 -9.34
C ARG A 111 3.29 10.23 -8.12
N SER A 112 3.30 11.55 -8.08
CA SER A 112 3.80 12.35 -6.96
C SER A 112 2.87 13.52 -6.64
N GLY A 113 3.05 14.11 -5.46
CA GLY A 113 2.26 15.28 -5.03
C GLY A 113 0.81 14.95 -4.68
N GLY A 114 0.50 13.68 -4.40
CA GLY A 114 -0.82 13.27 -3.94
C GLY A 114 -1.12 13.78 -2.52
N ASP A 115 -2.41 13.98 -2.24
CA ASP A 115 -2.90 14.36 -0.92
C ASP A 115 -3.88 13.28 -0.41
N ILE A 116 -3.74 12.90 0.86
CA ILE A 116 -4.68 12.02 1.55
C ILE A 116 -5.61 12.88 2.40
N ALA A 117 -6.92 12.71 2.20
CA ALA A 117 -7.95 13.47 2.90
C ALA A 117 -9.07 12.53 3.39
N TRP A 118 -9.83 12.98 4.39
CA TRP A 118 -11.00 12.24 4.82
C TRP A 118 -12.16 12.42 3.85
N ALA A 119 -12.68 11.32 3.34
CA ALA A 119 -13.92 11.32 2.57
C ALA A 119 -15.12 11.48 3.51
N MET A 120 -16.11 12.25 3.08
CA MET A 120 -17.36 12.41 3.80
C MET A 120 -18.52 12.59 2.82
N ARG A 121 -19.73 12.30 3.31
CA ARG A 121 -20.94 12.44 2.49
C ARG A 121 -21.11 13.89 2.03
N LYS A 122 -21.49 14.07 0.77
CA LYS A 122 -21.87 15.37 0.22
C LYS A 122 -23.00 15.99 1.04
N GLY A 123 -22.96 17.31 1.20
CA GLY A 123 -23.99 18.04 1.96
C GLY A 123 -23.82 17.99 3.48
N SER A 124 -22.62 17.72 4.00
CA SER A 124 -22.28 17.73 5.43
C SER A 124 -21.34 18.90 5.79
N PRO A 125 -21.75 20.17 5.61
CA PRO A 125 -20.83 21.31 5.76
C PRO A 125 -20.34 21.50 7.19
N GLN A 126 -21.16 21.18 8.19
CA GLN A 126 -20.74 21.28 9.60
C GLN A 126 -19.66 20.26 9.94
N LEU A 127 -19.79 19.00 9.49
CA LEU A 127 -18.77 17.97 9.66
C LEU A 127 -17.50 18.36 8.92
N GLN A 128 -17.62 18.87 7.70
CA GLN A 128 -16.47 19.33 6.93
C GLN A 128 -15.73 20.44 7.66
N ALA A 129 -16.43 21.46 8.15
CA ALA A 129 -15.83 22.58 8.89
C ALA A 129 -15.11 22.11 10.16
N ALA A 130 -15.72 21.19 10.91
CA ALA A 130 -15.12 20.62 12.13
C ALA A 130 -13.85 19.78 11.81
N ALA A 131 -13.91 18.97 10.74
CA ALA A 131 -12.76 18.20 10.29
C ALA A 131 -11.61 19.09 9.80
N ASP A 132 -11.94 20.11 9.02
CA ASP A 132 -10.94 21.03 8.47
C ASP A 132 -10.28 21.87 9.59
N ASP A 133 -11.04 22.34 10.58
CA ASP A 133 -10.51 23.03 11.76
C ASP A 133 -9.59 22.10 12.60
N PHE A 134 -9.99 20.84 12.78
CA PHE A 134 -9.15 19.85 13.47
C PHE A 134 -7.84 19.61 12.70
N ILE A 135 -7.91 19.41 11.38
CA ILE A 135 -6.73 19.14 10.55
C ILE A 135 -5.80 20.35 10.51
N ALA A 136 -6.35 21.57 10.44
CA ALA A 136 -5.54 22.79 10.47
C ALA A 136 -4.71 22.94 11.74
N ARG A 137 -5.23 22.46 12.88
CA ARG A 137 -4.56 22.53 14.19
C ARG A 137 -3.70 21.31 14.51
N HIS A 138 -4.03 20.13 13.97
CA HIS A 138 -3.41 18.85 14.35
C HIS A 138 -2.90 18.02 13.16
N GLY A 139 -2.95 18.53 11.94
CA GLY A 139 -2.46 17.84 10.75
C GLY A 139 -0.94 17.82 10.63
N GLN A 140 -0.46 17.21 9.57
CA GLN A 140 0.96 17.19 9.20
C GLN A 140 1.54 18.61 9.15
N GLY A 141 2.71 18.80 9.74
CA GLY A 141 3.39 20.10 9.87
C GLY A 141 3.14 20.80 11.20
N THR A 142 2.12 20.40 11.98
CA THR A 142 1.95 20.86 13.37
C THR A 142 2.71 19.96 14.35
N THR A 143 3.02 20.47 15.54
CA THR A 143 3.73 19.69 16.57
C THR A 143 2.96 18.41 16.94
N ILE A 144 1.65 18.51 17.17
CA ILE A 144 0.81 17.36 17.55
C ILE A 144 0.68 16.39 16.37
N GLY A 145 0.40 16.89 15.16
CA GLY A 145 0.28 16.06 13.96
C GLY A 145 1.56 15.28 13.66
N ASN A 146 2.71 15.94 13.74
CA ASN A 146 4.01 15.28 13.53
C ASN A 146 4.31 14.24 14.61
N MET A 147 3.92 14.49 15.87
CA MET A 147 4.07 13.53 16.97
C MET A 147 3.18 12.29 16.76
N ILE A 148 1.93 12.48 16.36
CA ILE A 148 1.00 11.37 16.05
C ILE A 148 1.54 10.54 14.88
N LEU A 149 1.89 11.18 13.76
CA LEU A 149 2.45 10.48 12.60
C LEU A 149 3.73 9.72 12.94
N ALA A 150 4.63 10.33 13.72
CA ALA A 150 5.84 9.66 14.18
C ALA A 150 5.54 8.44 15.07
N GLY A 151 4.51 8.52 15.92
CA GLY A 151 4.06 7.42 16.77
C GLY A 151 3.61 6.20 15.96
N PHE A 152 2.87 6.42 14.87
CA PHE A 152 2.39 5.35 14.00
C PHE A 152 3.45 4.87 12.99
N LEU A 153 4.14 5.79 12.30
CA LEU A 153 5.07 5.43 11.23
C LEU A 153 6.45 4.96 11.72
N LYS A 154 6.83 5.28 12.98
CA LYS A 154 8.12 4.87 13.55
C LYS A 154 8.02 3.68 14.51
N ASN A 155 6.84 3.38 15.03
CA ASN A 155 6.65 2.29 15.99
C ASN A 155 6.24 0.99 15.29
N ASP A 156 7.24 0.21 14.89
CA ASP A 156 7.07 -1.09 14.24
C ASP A 156 7.04 -2.28 15.20
N LYS A 157 7.26 -2.05 16.51
CA LYS A 157 7.40 -3.12 17.51
C LYS A 157 6.17 -4.03 17.57
N TYR A 158 4.97 -3.44 17.55
CA TYR A 158 3.72 -4.20 17.62
C TYR A 158 3.53 -5.06 16.38
N VAL A 159 3.77 -4.49 15.20
CA VAL A 159 3.62 -5.21 13.92
C VAL A 159 4.67 -6.31 13.79
N LYS A 160 5.94 -6.03 14.15
CA LYS A 160 7.00 -7.05 14.17
C LYS A 160 6.70 -8.19 15.13
N ALA A 161 6.09 -7.90 16.28
CA ALA A 161 5.64 -8.92 17.21
C ALA A 161 4.53 -9.79 16.59
N ALA A 162 3.53 -9.17 15.96
CA ALA A 162 2.40 -9.88 15.33
C ALA A 162 2.83 -10.83 14.20
N VAL A 163 3.81 -10.43 13.37
CA VAL A 163 4.33 -11.25 12.27
C VAL A 163 5.48 -12.17 12.68
N SER A 164 5.80 -12.25 13.96
CA SER A 164 6.90 -13.08 14.47
C SER A 164 6.67 -14.57 14.23
N ALA A 165 7.76 -15.35 14.15
CA ALA A 165 7.68 -16.80 14.00
C ALA A 165 6.89 -17.47 15.14
N ALA A 166 6.93 -16.90 16.35
CA ALA A 166 6.16 -17.39 17.49
C ALA A 166 4.65 -17.21 17.30
N GLU A 167 4.22 -16.04 16.82
CA GLU A 167 2.79 -15.76 16.55
C GLU A 167 2.29 -16.55 15.35
N ARG A 168 3.08 -16.70 14.28
CA ARG A 168 2.73 -17.59 13.15
C ARG A 168 2.56 -19.04 13.58
N LYS A 169 3.41 -19.54 14.50
CA LYS A 169 3.27 -20.89 15.04
C LYS A 169 1.97 -21.04 15.83
N LYS A 170 1.58 -20.05 16.64
CA LYS A 170 0.29 -20.04 17.33
C LYS A 170 -0.88 -20.01 16.35
N PHE A 171 -0.82 -19.15 15.34
CA PHE A 171 -1.84 -19.09 14.29
C PHE A 171 -1.97 -20.43 13.56
N SER A 172 -0.87 -21.04 13.10
CA SER A 172 -0.88 -22.35 12.44
C SER A 172 -1.47 -23.45 13.32
N ALA A 173 -1.27 -23.39 14.64
CA ALA A 173 -1.89 -24.33 15.58
C ALA A 173 -3.40 -24.11 15.70
N LEU A 174 -3.90 -22.89 15.49
CA LEU A 174 -5.33 -22.57 15.54
C LEU A 174 -6.05 -22.87 14.22
N VAL A 175 -5.40 -22.67 13.07
CA VAL A 175 -6.00 -22.88 11.73
C VAL A 175 -6.62 -24.26 11.58
N GLN A 176 -5.99 -25.30 12.11
CA GLN A 176 -6.52 -26.67 12.07
C GLN A 176 -7.89 -26.80 12.76
N TYR A 177 -8.17 -25.98 13.78
CA TYR A 177 -9.49 -25.99 14.42
C TYR A 177 -10.52 -25.29 13.55
N PHE A 178 -10.17 -24.18 12.93
CA PHE A 178 -11.07 -23.48 11.99
C PHE A 178 -11.40 -24.36 10.79
N GLN A 179 -10.42 -25.04 10.20
CA GLN A 179 -10.64 -25.99 9.12
C GLN A 179 -11.56 -27.14 9.56
N ARG A 180 -11.24 -27.79 10.69
CA ARG A 180 -12.02 -28.91 11.20
C ARG A 180 -13.47 -28.56 11.48
N TYR A 181 -13.72 -27.39 12.05
CA TYR A 181 -15.09 -26.97 12.39
C TYR A 181 -15.79 -26.27 11.22
N GLY A 182 -15.08 -25.62 10.32
CA GLY A 182 -15.64 -25.13 9.05
C GLY A 182 -16.23 -26.28 8.25
N ASP A 183 -15.44 -27.33 7.99
CA ASP A 183 -15.89 -28.51 7.26
C ASP A 183 -17.05 -29.28 7.95
N GLN A 184 -17.25 -29.06 9.24
CA GLN A 184 -18.31 -29.74 10.01
C GLN A 184 -19.64 -28.96 9.98
N TYR A 185 -19.62 -27.63 9.75
CA TYR A 185 -20.79 -26.77 9.92
C TYR A 185 -21.16 -25.98 8.66
N ASP A 186 -20.45 -26.17 7.54
CA ASP A 186 -20.87 -25.79 6.20
C ASP A 186 -21.75 -26.91 5.63
#